data_878d4c754859258b057712490504de3b
#
_entry.id   878d4c754859258b057712490504de3b
#
_cell.length_a   1.000
_cell.length_b   1.000
_cell.length_c   1.000
_cell.angle_alpha   90.00
_cell.angle_beta   90.00
_cell.angle_gamma   90.00
#
_symmetry.space_group_name_H-M   'P 1'
#
loop_
_entity.id
_entity.type
_entity.pdbx_description
1 polymer ?
#
loop_
_entity_poly.entity_id
_entity_poly.type
_entity_poly.pdbx_seq_one_letter_code
_entity_poly.pdbx_strand_id
1 'polypeptide(L)'
;LLSHNYHVILPTLNGHGEEHQKDYISTEDSAQEILNYVRQNCGGKLFAVGGVSLGGQIAMELLSLDSEIAEKAIIDGSLCIPQPRLARFCILLVSLFGKLMFSKPTCKLQLSIMNKIYPQLAYPDEIKNYFMEDMPRTPIKTLVTIYKTYMGHYKLNSRISQSKAQVLYIYGEKELNCVKASAKLFQQLHPNTILYEAKGYNHGYLSAYLPQEWIDLVEPFLKSDPLEI
;
A
#
# COMPACT_ATOMS: atom_id res chain seq x y z
N LEU A 1 -16.79 1.53 4.93
CA LEU A 1 -17.17 2.92 4.81
C LEU A 1 -17.35 3.32 3.33
N LEU A 2 -16.32 3.23 2.48
CA LEU A 2 -16.43 3.57 1.05
C LEU A 2 -17.52 2.77 0.32
N SER A 3 -17.78 1.52 0.70
CA SER A 3 -18.77 0.65 0.07
C SER A 3 -20.21 1.14 0.14
N HIS A 4 -20.50 2.18 0.93
CA HIS A 4 -21.82 2.82 0.95
C HIS A 4 -22.08 3.64 -0.31
N ASN A 5 -21.03 4.23 -0.89
CA ASN A 5 -21.12 5.14 -2.03
C ASN A 5 -20.43 4.61 -3.30
N TYR A 6 -19.60 3.58 -3.19
CA TYR A 6 -18.77 3.07 -4.28
C TYR A 6 -18.83 1.54 -4.36
N HIS A 7 -18.75 1.01 -5.57
CA HIS A 7 -18.44 -0.39 -5.77
C HIS A 7 -16.94 -0.60 -5.51
N VAL A 8 -16.61 -1.25 -4.39
CA VAL A 8 -15.23 -1.45 -3.95
C VAL A 8 -14.74 -2.84 -4.33
N ILE A 9 -13.61 -2.90 -5.04
CA ILE A 9 -12.93 -4.14 -5.43
C ILE A 9 -11.64 -4.24 -4.62
N LEU A 10 -11.48 -5.32 -3.86
CA LEU A 10 -10.31 -5.60 -3.05
C LEU A 10 -9.62 -6.86 -3.58
N PRO A 11 -8.57 -6.73 -4.42
CA PRO A 11 -7.86 -7.89 -4.92
C PRO A 11 -7.01 -8.53 -3.82
N THR A 12 -7.06 -9.87 -3.70
CA THR A 12 -6.10 -10.62 -2.89
C THR A 12 -4.85 -10.85 -3.73
N LEU A 13 -3.71 -10.33 -3.29
CA LEU A 13 -2.44 -10.47 -3.99
C LEU A 13 -1.92 -11.91 -3.88
N ASN A 14 -1.23 -12.38 -4.92
CA ASN A 14 -0.52 -13.65 -4.88
C ASN A 14 0.43 -13.71 -3.68
N GLY A 15 0.48 -14.84 -3.00
CA GLY A 15 1.26 -15.02 -1.78
C GLY A 15 0.61 -14.49 -0.49
N HIS A 16 -0.59 -13.92 -0.54
CA HIS A 16 -1.31 -13.36 0.61
C HIS A 16 -2.66 -14.03 0.82
N GLY A 17 -3.15 -14.02 2.07
CA GLY A 17 -4.50 -14.48 2.42
C GLY A 17 -4.86 -15.82 1.79
N GLU A 18 -5.98 -15.87 1.09
CA GLU A 18 -6.46 -17.08 0.39
C GLU A 18 -5.56 -17.48 -0.80
N GLU A 19 -4.82 -16.52 -1.38
CA GLU A 19 -3.88 -16.75 -2.48
C GLU A 19 -2.44 -17.07 -2.00
N HIS A 20 -2.26 -17.43 -0.71
CA HIS A 20 -0.95 -17.71 -0.11
C HIS A 20 -0.16 -18.84 -0.78
N GLN A 21 -0.82 -19.74 -1.51
CA GLN A 21 -0.18 -20.82 -2.25
C GLN A 21 0.40 -20.39 -3.60
N LYS A 22 -0.02 -19.24 -4.14
CA LYS A 22 0.55 -18.66 -5.35
C LYS A 22 1.79 -17.84 -5.01
N ASP A 23 2.79 -17.86 -5.88
CA ASP A 23 3.99 -17.06 -5.66
C ASP A 23 3.74 -15.58 -5.93
N TYR A 24 4.02 -14.73 -4.96
CA TYR A 24 4.20 -13.29 -5.22
C TYR A 24 5.49 -13.08 -6.00
N ILE A 25 5.43 -12.36 -7.11
CA ILE A 25 6.58 -12.14 -8.01
C ILE A 25 7.14 -10.74 -7.83
N SER A 26 6.36 -9.71 -8.09
CA SER A 26 6.78 -8.31 -7.96
C SER A 26 5.58 -7.35 -7.94
N THR A 27 5.88 -6.07 -7.68
CA THR A 27 4.91 -4.97 -7.79
C THR A 27 4.38 -4.84 -9.22
N GLU A 28 5.29 -4.92 -10.21
CA GLU A 28 4.98 -4.79 -11.63
C GLU A 28 4.07 -5.93 -12.12
N ASP A 29 4.36 -7.14 -11.67
CA ASP A 29 3.55 -8.33 -11.99
C ASP A 29 2.14 -8.18 -11.42
N SER A 30 2.00 -7.82 -10.15
CA SER A 30 0.71 -7.57 -9.51
C SER A 30 -0.08 -6.44 -10.19
N ALA A 31 0.60 -5.36 -10.59
CA ALA A 31 -0.04 -4.27 -11.32
C ALA A 31 -0.53 -4.73 -12.70
N GLN A 32 0.23 -5.57 -13.39
CA GLN A 32 -0.19 -6.13 -14.68
C GLN A 32 -1.39 -7.08 -14.55
N GLU A 33 -1.45 -7.90 -13.49
CA GLU A 33 -2.61 -8.76 -13.21
C GLU A 33 -3.87 -7.91 -12.96
N ILE A 34 -3.75 -6.85 -12.15
CA ILE A 34 -4.86 -5.92 -11.87
C ILE A 34 -5.29 -5.19 -13.15
N LEU A 35 -4.34 -4.72 -13.97
CA LEU A 35 -4.65 -4.07 -15.25
C LEU A 35 -5.46 -5.00 -16.17
N ASN A 36 -5.07 -6.27 -16.26
CA ASN A 36 -5.78 -7.26 -17.05
C ASN A 36 -7.20 -7.48 -16.52
N TYR A 37 -7.36 -7.58 -15.20
CA TYR A 37 -8.68 -7.71 -14.57
C TYR A 37 -9.57 -6.49 -14.87
N VAL A 38 -9.04 -5.27 -14.73
CA VAL A 38 -9.79 -4.03 -15.00
C VAL A 38 -10.25 -3.97 -16.46
N ARG A 39 -9.38 -4.35 -17.39
CA ARG A 39 -9.73 -4.39 -18.83
C ARG A 39 -10.81 -5.39 -19.15
N GLN A 40 -10.81 -6.55 -18.49
CA GLN A 40 -11.77 -7.61 -18.74
C GLN A 40 -13.10 -7.40 -18.01
N ASN A 41 -13.10 -6.82 -16.82
CA ASN A 41 -14.25 -6.84 -15.92
C ASN A 41 -14.81 -5.45 -15.57
N CYS A 42 -14.04 -4.36 -15.80
CA CYS A 42 -14.41 -2.99 -15.40
C CYS A 42 -14.50 -2.03 -16.60
N GLY A 43 -14.61 -2.54 -17.82
CA GLY A 43 -14.65 -1.69 -19.01
C GLY A 43 -13.34 -0.93 -19.30
N GLY A 44 -12.24 -1.37 -18.72
CA GLY A 44 -10.89 -0.83 -18.93
C GLY A 44 -10.54 0.41 -18.13
N LYS A 45 -11.46 0.92 -17.30
CA LYS A 45 -11.23 2.13 -16.46
C LYS A 45 -11.81 1.96 -15.07
N LEU A 46 -11.22 2.68 -14.12
CA LEU A 46 -11.69 2.79 -12.74
C LEU A 46 -11.99 4.27 -12.43
N PHE A 47 -12.96 4.51 -11.56
CA PHE A 47 -13.11 5.83 -10.97
C PHE A 47 -11.90 6.17 -10.09
N ALA A 48 -11.51 5.25 -9.21
CA ALA A 48 -10.35 5.45 -8.34
C ALA A 48 -9.57 4.15 -8.14
N VAL A 49 -8.25 4.30 -7.91
CA VAL A 49 -7.37 3.23 -7.45
C VAL A 49 -6.65 3.70 -6.19
N GLY A 50 -6.38 2.78 -5.27
CA GLY A 50 -5.64 3.17 -4.07
C GLY A 50 -5.00 2.01 -3.35
N GLY A 51 -4.08 2.34 -2.44
CA GLY A 51 -3.43 1.35 -1.61
C GLY A 51 -2.47 1.94 -0.59
N VAL A 52 -2.17 1.12 0.41
CA VAL A 52 -1.22 1.44 1.47
C VAL A 52 0.07 0.66 1.24
N SER A 53 1.21 1.29 1.45
CA SER A 53 2.52 0.64 1.39
C SER A 53 2.75 -0.11 0.06
N LEU A 54 2.81 -1.45 0.07
CA LEU A 54 2.89 -2.28 -1.14
C LEU A 54 1.73 -2.01 -2.10
N GLY A 55 0.50 -1.89 -1.58
CA GLY A 55 -0.68 -1.59 -2.40
C GLY A 55 -0.59 -0.24 -3.09
N GLY A 56 -0.04 0.77 -2.42
CA GLY A 56 0.19 2.08 -3.04
C GLY A 56 1.27 2.04 -4.11
N GLN A 57 2.31 1.22 -3.95
CA GLN A 57 3.32 1.02 -4.99
C GLN A 57 2.74 0.31 -6.22
N ILE A 58 1.84 -0.67 -6.01
CA ILE A 58 1.10 -1.31 -7.11
C ILE A 58 0.20 -0.29 -7.83
N ALA A 59 -0.46 0.60 -7.08
CA ALA A 59 -1.25 1.68 -7.69
C ALA A 59 -0.39 2.64 -8.52
N MET A 60 0.80 3.02 -8.05
CA MET A 60 1.76 3.83 -8.84
C MET A 60 2.16 3.14 -10.15
N GLU A 61 2.43 1.84 -10.09
CA GLU A 61 2.82 1.07 -11.28
C GLU A 61 1.63 0.94 -12.23
N LEU A 62 0.43 0.71 -11.73
CA LEU A 62 -0.79 0.65 -12.53
C LEU A 62 -1.04 1.96 -13.30
N LEU A 63 -0.90 3.11 -12.64
CA LEU A 63 -0.97 4.44 -13.26
C LEU A 63 0.13 4.65 -14.31
N SER A 64 1.28 4.02 -14.14
CA SER A 64 2.39 4.07 -15.09
C SER A 64 2.20 3.15 -16.30
N LEU A 65 1.48 2.04 -16.13
CA LEU A 65 1.18 1.08 -17.20
C LEU A 65 0.09 1.60 -18.14
N ASP A 66 -0.89 2.34 -17.60
CA ASP A 66 -1.99 2.90 -18.39
C ASP A 66 -2.36 4.28 -17.84
N SER A 67 -2.10 5.32 -18.63
CA SER A 67 -2.24 6.71 -18.22
C SER A 67 -3.69 7.15 -17.98
N GLU A 68 -4.68 6.37 -18.41
CA GLU A 68 -6.10 6.65 -18.29
C GLU A 68 -6.85 5.61 -17.44
N ILE A 69 -6.13 4.73 -16.76
CA ILE A 69 -6.71 3.63 -16.00
C ILE A 69 -7.63 4.08 -14.86
N ALA A 70 -7.38 5.24 -14.29
CA ALA A 70 -8.17 5.80 -13.20
C ALA A 70 -8.25 7.33 -13.28
N GLU A 71 -9.36 7.89 -12.78
CA GLU A 71 -9.52 9.35 -12.65
C GLU A 71 -8.87 9.89 -11.39
N LYS A 72 -8.91 9.12 -10.30
CA LYS A 72 -8.36 9.46 -8.98
C LYS A 72 -7.43 8.35 -8.49
N ALA A 73 -6.45 8.72 -7.66
CA ALA A 73 -5.65 7.74 -6.95
C ALA A 73 -5.35 8.18 -5.52
N ILE A 74 -5.35 7.22 -4.58
CA ILE A 74 -4.97 7.41 -3.19
C ILE A 74 -3.76 6.52 -2.89
N ILE A 75 -2.62 7.13 -2.59
CA ILE A 75 -1.38 6.44 -2.27
C ILE A 75 -1.03 6.76 -0.83
N ASP A 76 -0.88 5.75 0.02
CA ASP A 76 -0.57 5.94 1.43
C ASP A 76 0.73 5.23 1.82
N GLY A 77 1.71 5.98 2.31
CA GLY A 77 2.95 5.49 2.90
C GLY A 77 3.82 4.63 1.98
N SER A 78 3.86 4.89 0.68
CA SER A 78 4.52 3.99 -0.27
C SER A 78 5.95 4.42 -0.61
N LEU A 79 6.78 3.44 -0.99
CA LEU A 79 8.15 3.65 -1.47
C LEU A 79 8.19 3.68 -3.00
N CYS A 80 8.93 4.62 -3.57
CA CYS A 80 9.31 4.61 -4.99
C CYS A 80 10.80 4.87 -5.22
N ILE A 81 11.57 4.98 -4.13
CA ILE A 81 13.03 5.09 -4.12
C ILE A 81 13.60 3.79 -3.53
N PRO A 82 14.39 3.02 -4.26
CA PRO A 82 14.96 1.76 -3.77
C PRO A 82 15.80 1.93 -2.50
N GLN A 83 15.63 1.00 -1.56
CA GLN A 83 16.34 0.92 -0.28
C GLN A 83 17.12 -0.41 -0.15
N PRO A 84 18.13 -0.69 -1.00
CA PRO A 84 18.73 -2.03 -1.11
C PRO A 84 19.48 -2.48 0.16
N ARG A 85 20.02 -1.54 0.96
CA ARG A 85 20.69 -1.88 2.22
C ARG A 85 19.67 -2.33 3.26
N LEU A 86 18.57 -1.58 3.40
CA LEU A 86 17.47 -1.90 4.32
C LEU A 86 16.80 -3.21 3.90
N ALA A 87 16.53 -3.39 2.61
CA ALA A 87 15.96 -4.62 2.07
C ALA A 87 16.81 -5.84 2.43
N ARG A 88 18.13 -5.80 2.21
CA ARG A 88 19.04 -6.90 2.57
C ARG A 88 19.00 -7.24 4.06
N PHE A 89 18.95 -6.24 4.92
CA PHE A 89 18.81 -6.43 6.37
C PHE A 89 17.48 -7.13 6.72
N CYS A 90 16.36 -6.63 6.18
CA CYS A 90 15.05 -7.25 6.39
C CYS A 90 14.98 -8.68 5.84
N ILE A 91 15.53 -8.93 4.65
CA ILE A 91 15.60 -10.28 4.05
C ILE A 91 16.38 -11.24 4.97
N LEU A 92 17.52 -10.81 5.49
CA LEU A 92 18.31 -11.62 6.42
C LEU A 92 17.51 -11.99 7.67
N LEU A 93 16.87 -10.99 8.31
CA LEU A 93 16.06 -11.21 9.50
C LEU A 93 14.90 -12.15 9.23
N VAL A 94 14.14 -11.93 8.16
CA VAL A 94 12.98 -12.76 7.81
C VAL A 94 13.41 -14.17 7.40
N SER A 95 14.52 -14.32 6.68
CA SER A 95 15.03 -15.64 6.30
C SER A 95 15.45 -16.48 7.51
N LEU A 96 16.07 -15.86 8.52
CA LEU A 96 16.54 -16.54 9.71
C LEU A 96 15.44 -16.77 10.75
N PHE A 97 14.61 -15.77 10.98
CA PHE A 97 13.68 -15.75 12.12
C PHE A 97 12.20 -15.67 11.69
N GLY A 98 11.88 -15.59 10.41
CA GLY A 98 10.53 -15.32 9.92
C GLY A 98 9.50 -16.35 10.42
N LYS A 99 9.81 -17.65 10.42
CA LYS A 99 8.91 -18.67 10.96
C LYS A 99 8.55 -18.43 12.42
N LEU A 100 9.50 -17.95 13.22
CA LEU A 100 9.26 -17.61 14.63
C LEU A 100 8.50 -16.28 14.73
N MET A 101 8.96 -15.25 14.01
CA MET A 101 8.37 -13.91 14.06
C MET A 101 6.90 -13.86 13.67
N PHE A 102 6.52 -14.66 12.66
CA PHE A 102 5.16 -14.74 12.13
C PHE A 102 4.38 -15.99 12.60
N SER A 103 4.86 -16.68 13.62
CA SER A 103 4.09 -17.76 14.24
C SER A 103 2.88 -17.19 15.01
N LYS A 104 1.78 -17.96 15.08
CA LYS A 104 0.57 -17.54 15.83
C LYS A 104 0.86 -17.04 17.27
N PRO A 105 1.69 -17.75 18.08
CA PRO A 105 2.03 -17.27 19.43
C PRO A 105 2.74 -15.92 19.41
N THR A 106 3.69 -15.72 18.47
CA THR A 106 4.45 -14.48 18.37
C THR A 106 3.58 -13.33 17.86
N CYS A 107 2.73 -13.56 16.87
CA CYS A 107 1.75 -12.57 16.41
C CYS A 107 0.81 -12.15 17.56
N LYS A 108 0.30 -13.10 18.33
CA LYS A 108 -0.52 -12.81 19.53
C LYS A 108 0.23 -11.97 20.56
N LEU A 109 1.49 -12.31 20.81
CA LEU A 109 2.36 -11.56 21.73
C LEU A 109 2.60 -10.13 21.20
N GLN A 110 2.90 -9.97 19.92
CA GLN A 110 3.08 -8.64 19.28
C GLN A 110 1.84 -7.77 19.45
N LEU A 111 0.65 -8.31 19.14
CA LEU A 111 -0.61 -7.57 19.33
C LEU A 111 -0.85 -7.21 20.80
N SER A 112 -0.56 -8.12 21.72
CA SER A 112 -0.69 -7.88 23.16
C SER A 112 0.25 -6.78 23.66
N ILE A 113 1.50 -6.78 23.17
CA ILE A 113 2.50 -5.76 23.50
C ILE A 113 2.05 -4.40 22.91
N MET A 114 1.64 -4.37 21.64
CA MET A 114 1.14 -3.14 21.00
C MET A 114 -0.05 -2.55 21.77
N ASN A 115 -1.04 -3.36 22.11
CA ASN A 115 -2.21 -2.91 22.85
C ASN A 115 -1.87 -2.37 24.25
N LYS A 116 -0.81 -2.90 24.88
CA LYS A 116 -0.39 -2.51 26.23
C LYS A 116 0.49 -1.26 26.23
N ILE A 117 1.43 -1.16 25.27
CA ILE A 117 2.40 -0.04 25.20
C ILE A 117 1.80 1.15 24.46
N TYR A 118 0.99 0.88 23.44
CA TYR A 118 0.37 1.88 22.58
C TYR A 118 -1.14 1.61 22.44
N PRO A 119 -1.95 1.83 23.50
CA PRO A 119 -3.40 1.57 23.43
C PRO A 119 -4.09 2.31 22.30
N GLN A 120 -3.60 3.51 21.97
CA GLN A 120 -4.08 4.34 20.87
C GLN A 120 -3.73 3.78 19.48
N LEU A 121 -2.81 2.80 19.41
CA LEU A 121 -2.41 2.10 18.19
C LEU A 121 -3.01 0.68 18.10
N ALA A 122 -3.97 0.37 18.96
CA ALA A 122 -4.61 -0.94 18.94
C ALA A 122 -5.41 -1.10 17.65
N TYR A 123 -5.06 -2.11 16.86
CA TYR A 123 -5.86 -2.45 15.67
C TYR A 123 -7.33 -2.68 16.04
N PRO A 124 -8.29 -2.25 15.22
CA PRO A 124 -9.66 -2.74 15.29
C PRO A 124 -9.70 -4.26 15.32
N ASP A 125 -10.71 -4.84 16.00
CA ASP A 125 -10.74 -6.31 16.20
C ASP A 125 -10.81 -7.07 14.87
N GLU A 126 -11.45 -6.52 13.86
CA GLU A 126 -11.47 -7.10 12.51
C GLU A 126 -10.06 -7.20 11.92
N ILE A 127 -9.26 -6.14 12.00
CA ILE A 127 -7.87 -6.14 11.51
C ILE A 127 -6.99 -7.09 12.33
N LYS A 128 -7.21 -7.19 13.66
CA LYS A 128 -6.51 -8.18 14.49
C LYS A 128 -6.78 -9.61 14.02
N ASN A 129 -8.04 -9.91 13.69
CA ASN A 129 -8.42 -11.23 13.21
C ASN A 129 -7.71 -11.57 11.90
N TYR A 130 -7.75 -10.66 10.90
CA TYR A 130 -7.00 -10.83 9.65
C TYR A 130 -5.49 -10.98 9.89
N PHE A 131 -4.90 -10.14 10.75
CA PHE A 131 -3.49 -10.27 11.09
C PHE A 131 -3.14 -11.63 11.69
N MET A 132 -3.99 -12.15 12.58
CA MET A 132 -3.80 -13.45 13.23
C MET A 132 -4.01 -14.64 12.31
N GLU A 133 -4.80 -14.48 11.27
CA GLU A 133 -5.06 -15.54 10.29
C GLU A 133 -4.06 -15.54 9.15
N ASP A 134 -3.80 -14.37 8.56
CA ASP A 134 -3.03 -14.24 7.32
C ASP A 134 -1.52 -14.21 7.54
N MET A 135 -1.03 -13.49 8.56
CA MET A 135 0.42 -13.41 8.79
C MET A 135 1.09 -14.77 9.01
N PRO A 136 0.52 -15.69 9.82
CA PRO A 136 1.10 -17.03 9.98
C PRO A 136 1.02 -17.92 8.73
N ARG A 137 0.11 -17.62 7.81
CA ARG A 137 -0.05 -18.34 6.53
C ARG A 137 0.86 -17.81 5.43
N THR A 138 1.27 -16.54 5.53
CA THR A 138 2.10 -15.90 4.50
C THR A 138 3.44 -16.62 4.40
N PRO A 139 3.80 -17.18 3.22
CA PRO A 139 5.06 -17.89 3.05
C PRO A 139 6.25 -16.96 3.28
N ILE A 140 7.30 -17.45 3.91
CA ILE A 140 8.55 -16.70 4.08
C ILE A 140 9.13 -16.26 2.74
N LYS A 141 8.99 -17.10 1.70
CA LYS A 141 9.37 -16.77 0.33
C LYS A 141 8.68 -15.49 -0.17
N THR A 142 7.39 -15.33 0.11
CA THR A 142 6.61 -14.13 -0.23
C THR A 142 7.19 -12.89 0.44
N LEU A 143 7.43 -12.94 1.76
CA LEU A 143 8.00 -11.82 2.51
C LEU A 143 9.40 -11.44 2.00
N VAL A 144 10.25 -12.44 1.74
CA VAL A 144 11.58 -12.22 1.16
C VAL A 144 11.47 -11.56 -0.21
N THR A 145 10.54 -12.02 -1.06
CA THR A 145 10.33 -11.45 -2.39
C THR A 145 9.80 -10.02 -2.31
N ILE A 146 8.88 -9.72 -1.39
CA ILE A 146 8.40 -8.35 -1.15
C ILE A 146 9.56 -7.44 -0.75
N TYR A 147 10.38 -7.80 0.24
CA TYR A 147 11.53 -6.97 0.62
C TYR A 147 12.52 -6.78 -0.52
N LYS A 148 12.72 -7.82 -1.33
CA LYS A 148 13.61 -7.75 -2.50
C LYS A 148 13.06 -6.82 -3.58
N THR A 149 11.79 -6.97 -3.97
CA THR A 149 11.18 -6.25 -5.09
C THR A 149 10.68 -4.87 -4.65
N TYR A 150 9.71 -4.80 -3.74
CA TYR A 150 9.10 -3.57 -3.24
C TYR A 150 10.11 -2.59 -2.64
N MET A 151 10.95 -3.09 -1.71
CA MET A 151 11.87 -2.22 -0.96
C MET A 151 13.24 -2.09 -1.64
N GLY A 152 13.76 -3.19 -2.20
CA GLY A 152 15.13 -3.26 -2.69
C GLY A 152 15.33 -2.78 -4.12
N HIS A 153 14.43 -3.10 -5.01
CA HIS A 153 14.64 -2.93 -6.46
C HIS A 153 13.66 -1.98 -7.13
N TYR A 154 12.42 -1.87 -6.65
CA TYR A 154 11.41 -1.06 -7.32
C TYR A 154 11.87 0.38 -7.47
N LYS A 155 11.72 0.90 -8.68
CA LYS A 155 11.97 2.28 -9.02
C LYS A 155 10.78 2.79 -9.83
N LEU A 156 10.24 3.94 -9.42
CA LEU A 156 9.11 4.56 -10.09
C LEU A 156 9.37 4.68 -11.59
N ASN A 157 8.43 4.18 -12.37
CA ASN A 157 8.46 4.24 -13.81
C ASN A 157 8.22 5.69 -14.27
N SER A 158 9.08 6.20 -15.16
CA SER A 158 8.97 7.57 -15.66
C SER A 158 7.67 7.84 -16.43
N ARG A 159 6.99 6.81 -16.94
CA ARG A 159 5.67 6.95 -17.59
C ARG A 159 4.58 7.46 -16.64
N ILE A 160 4.82 7.47 -15.31
CA ILE A 160 3.90 8.09 -14.35
C ILE A 160 3.57 9.53 -14.69
N SER A 161 4.49 10.26 -15.31
CA SER A 161 4.29 11.64 -15.79
C SER A 161 3.19 11.77 -16.85
N GLN A 162 2.80 10.68 -17.48
CA GLN A 162 1.74 10.65 -18.51
C GLN A 162 0.36 10.32 -17.88
N SER A 163 0.31 9.87 -16.64
CA SER A 163 -0.95 9.57 -15.98
C SER A 163 -1.82 10.82 -15.84
N LYS A 164 -3.11 10.67 -16.15
CA LYS A 164 -4.11 11.74 -16.05
C LYS A 164 -4.82 11.77 -14.71
N ALA A 165 -4.59 10.79 -13.84
CA ALA A 165 -5.23 10.71 -12.55
C ALA A 165 -4.86 11.92 -11.67
N GLN A 166 -5.81 12.43 -10.91
CA GLN A 166 -5.47 13.23 -9.73
C GLN A 166 -5.02 12.29 -8.62
N VAL A 167 -3.96 12.64 -7.90
CA VAL A 167 -3.39 11.79 -6.85
C VAL A 167 -3.41 12.49 -5.51
N LEU A 168 -3.97 11.84 -4.50
CA LEU A 168 -3.75 12.17 -3.10
C LEU A 168 -2.70 11.22 -2.53
N TYR A 169 -1.52 11.78 -2.23
CA TYR A 169 -0.42 11.02 -1.63
C TYR A 169 -0.33 11.35 -0.14
N ILE A 170 -0.66 10.37 0.70
CA ILE A 170 -0.68 10.47 2.15
C ILE A 170 0.62 9.88 2.71
N TYR A 171 1.21 10.52 3.71
CA TYR A 171 2.31 9.95 4.48
C TYR A 171 2.33 10.52 5.91
N GLY A 172 2.79 9.74 6.88
CA GLY A 172 2.88 10.20 8.26
C GLY A 172 4.06 11.13 8.51
N GLU A 173 3.89 12.09 9.40
CA GLU A 173 5.00 12.97 9.84
C GLU A 173 6.18 12.19 10.42
N LYS A 174 5.91 11.06 11.09
CA LYS A 174 6.92 10.19 11.72
C LYS A 174 7.39 9.04 10.82
N GLU A 175 7.05 9.09 9.53
CA GLU A 175 7.54 8.13 8.53
C GLU A 175 9.06 8.16 8.37
N LEU A 176 9.60 7.06 7.87
CA LEU A 176 10.99 7.00 7.45
C LEU A 176 11.28 8.05 6.36
N ASN A 177 12.47 8.63 6.40
CA ASN A 177 12.87 9.65 5.43
C ASN A 177 12.77 9.17 3.97
N CYS A 178 12.96 7.88 3.71
CA CYS A 178 12.84 7.33 2.36
C CYS A 178 11.39 7.34 1.85
N VAL A 179 10.38 7.20 2.71
CA VAL A 179 8.96 7.32 2.35
C VAL A 179 8.62 8.77 2.03
N LYS A 180 9.04 9.71 2.89
CA LYS A 180 8.85 11.15 2.66
C LYS A 180 9.54 11.62 1.37
N ALA A 181 10.75 11.13 1.12
CA ALA A 181 11.47 11.41 -0.12
C ALA A 181 10.75 10.83 -1.34
N SER A 182 10.17 9.64 -1.20
CA SER A 182 9.37 9.00 -2.26
C SER A 182 8.12 9.82 -2.61
N ALA A 183 7.40 10.34 -1.62
CA ALA A 183 6.24 11.21 -1.83
C ALA A 183 6.62 12.48 -2.62
N LYS A 184 7.72 13.12 -2.25
CA LYS A 184 8.24 14.32 -2.94
C LYS A 184 8.69 14.01 -4.38
N LEU A 185 9.40 12.90 -4.58
CA LEU A 185 9.83 12.46 -5.91
C LEU A 185 8.60 12.15 -6.79
N PHE A 186 7.60 11.47 -6.23
CA PHE A 186 6.37 11.18 -6.95
C PHE A 186 5.68 12.48 -7.41
N GLN A 187 5.49 13.46 -6.53
CA GLN A 187 4.90 14.75 -6.90
C GLN A 187 5.72 15.51 -7.96
N GLN A 188 7.05 15.44 -7.90
CA GLN A 188 7.91 16.05 -8.92
C GLN A 188 7.69 15.45 -10.32
N LEU A 189 7.47 14.13 -10.39
CA LEU A 189 7.26 13.41 -11.65
C LEU A 189 5.79 13.45 -12.10
N HIS A 190 4.87 13.66 -11.18
CA HIS A 190 3.44 13.73 -11.40
C HIS A 190 2.86 14.96 -10.68
N PRO A 191 2.90 16.15 -11.30
CA PRO A 191 2.51 17.42 -10.65
C PRO A 191 1.05 17.48 -10.19
N ASN A 192 0.14 16.70 -10.82
CA ASN A 192 -1.26 16.58 -10.42
C ASN A 192 -1.43 15.73 -9.11
N THR A 193 -0.49 15.92 -8.17
CA THR A 193 -0.45 15.21 -6.89
C THR A 193 -0.56 16.18 -5.73
N ILE A 194 -1.54 15.93 -4.87
CA ILE A 194 -1.68 16.59 -3.58
C ILE A 194 -0.92 15.76 -2.55
N LEU A 195 0.04 16.36 -1.84
CA LEU A 195 0.72 15.74 -0.72
C LEU A 195 -0.02 16.07 0.58
N TYR A 196 -0.34 15.05 1.37
CA TYR A 196 -0.90 15.19 2.70
C TYR A 196 0.03 14.57 3.74
N GLU A 197 0.60 15.41 4.60
CA GLU A 197 1.40 14.96 5.74
C GLU A 197 0.51 14.78 6.97
N ALA A 198 0.26 13.55 7.36
CA ALA A 198 -0.52 13.20 8.54
C ALA A 198 0.27 13.48 9.81
N LYS A 199 -0.05 14.62 10.46
CA LYS A 199 0.68 15.15 11.62
C LYS A 199 0.60 14.23 12.83
N GLY A 200 1.74 13.96 13.44
CA GLY A 200 1.86 13.09 14.61
C GLY A 200 1.81 11.59 14.33
N TYR A 201 1.58 11.17 13.09
CA TYR A 201 1.32 9.77 12.74
C TYR A 201 2.50 9.09 12.06
N ASN A 202 2.53 7.75 12.20
CA ASN A 202 3.47 6.84 11.56
C ASN A 202 2.89 6.27 10.27
N HIS A 203 3.59 5.28 9.72
CA HIS A 203 3.26 4.54 8.50
C HIS A 203 1.85 3.94 8.51
N GLY A 204 1.02 4.30 7.52
CA GLY A 204 -0.33 3.76 7.33
C GLY A 204 -1.28 3.97 8.51
N TYR A 205 -0.96 4.92 9.42
CA TYR A 205 -1.71 5.07 10.66
C TYR A 205 -3.16 5.47 10.44
N LEU A 206 -3.40 6.45 9.56
CA LEU A 206 -4.76 6.90 9.28
C LEU A 206 -5.63 5.78 8.71
N SER A 207 -5.13 5.09 7.69
CA SER A 207 -5.88 4.04 7.00
C SER A 207 -6.14 2.82 7.87
N ALA A 208 -5.18 2.44 8.74
CA ALA A 208 -5.28 1.23 9.55
C ALA A 208 -5.98 1.44 10.90
N TYR A 209 -5.84 2.60 11.53
CA TYR A 209 -6.30 2.81 12.91
C TYR A 209 -7.40 3.86 13.05
N LEU A 210 -7.48 4.81 12.11
CA LEU A 210 -8.42 5.92 12.16
C LEU A 210 -9.25 5.97 10.86
N PRO A 211 -10.02 4.92 10.55
CA PRO A 211 -10.72 4.82 9.27
C PRO A 211 -11.72 5.96 9.04
N GLN A 212 -12.29 6.54 10.10
CA GLN A 212 -13.18 7.69 9.96
C GLN A 212 -12.40 8.94 9.54
N GLU A 213 -11.27 9.23 10.20
CA GLU A 213 -10.43 10.39 9.83
C GLU A 213 -9.87 10.24 8.41
N TRP A 214 -9.53 9.00 8.04
CA TRP A 214 -9.08 8.71 6.67
C TRP A 214 -10.19 8.97 5.65
N ILE A 215 -11.43 8.55 5.92
CA ILE A 215 -12.59 8.83 5.04
C ILE A 215 -12.87 10.33 4.95
N ASP A 216 -12.84 11.05 6.08
CA ASP A 216 -13.08 12.50 6.13
C ASP A 216 -12.04 13.27 5.29
N LEU A 217 -10.83 12.73 5.13
CA LEU A 217 -9.80 13.24 4.23
C LEU A 217 -10.03 12.85 2.76
N VAL A 218 -10.33 11.58 2.52
CA VAL A 218 -10.33 10.98 1.17
C VAL A 218 -11.63 11.26 0.42
N GLU A 219 -12.77 11.24 1.09
CA GLU A 219 -14.06 11.40 0.41
C GLU A 219 -14.24 12.80 -0.26
N PRO A 220 -13.83 13.92 0.36
CA PRO A 220 -13.83 15.22 -0.33
C PRO A 220 -12.92 15.24 -1.57
N PHE A 221 -11.74 14.58 -1.50
CA PHE A 221 -10.86 14.44 -2.64
C PHE A 221 -11.51 13.63 -3.77
N LEU A 222 -12.17 12.51 -3.45
CA LEU A 222 -12.87 11.69 -4.45
C LEU A 222 -14.01 12.46 -5.13
N LYS A 223 -14.70 13.34 -4.39
CA LYS A 223 -15.82 14.16 -4.89
C LYS A 223 -15.38 15.48 -5.55
N SER A 224 -14.12 15.87 -5.44
CA SER A 224 -13.63 17.10 -6.07
C SER A 224 -13.61 16.98 -7.59
N ASP A 225 -13.93 18.09 -8.26
CA ASP A 225 -13.73 18.19 -9.70
C ASP A 225 -12.23 18.07 -10.05
N PRO A 226 -11.89 17.64 -11.27
CA PRO A 226 -10.52 17.68 -11.74
C PRO A 226 -9.98 19.11 -11.57
N LEU A 227 -8.78 19.23 -10.96
CA LEU A 227 -8.09 20.52 -10.88
C LEU A 227 -7.88 21.00 -12.32
N GLU A 228 -8.50 22.12 -12.67
CA GLU A 228 -8.12 22.85 -13.90
C GLU A 228 -6.68 23.34 -13.71
N ILE A 229 -5.75 22.74 -14.46
CA ILE A 229 -4.33 23.12 -14.49
C ILE A 229 -4.13 24.16 -15.57
#